data_9f38c3ae4a72774f8981589c5ebf6073
#
_entry.id   9f38c3ae4a72774f8981589c5ebf6073
#
_cell.length_a   1.000
_cell.length_b   1.000
_cell.length_c   1.000
_cell.angle_alpha   90.00
_cell.angle_beta   90.00
_cell.angle_gamma   90.00
#
_symmetry.space_group_name_H-M   'P 1'
#
loop_
_entity.id
_entity.type
_entity.pdbx_description
1 polymer ?
#
loop_
_entity_poly.entity_id
_entity_poly.type
_entity_poly.pdbx_seq_one_letter_code
_entity_poly.pdbx_strand_id
1 'polypeptide(L)'
;MGCECLNKKPEEEEINTDKKIDRNKSDPAIINEFNLNEYENAGLVENNIVDDKITNLDSNFVKENNETTNRFNSRVLDLINKIRRDPPSYANTILENIQYISNENNKLIFKKKVKVLLNKGEEAFRNAAEELKKTAPMNDLTIKNEIAIPLPLSQEEINDNALLINQVNIIRQNYNINVYFKNMIKNPEIAVLLLIVDDSANSPGAKRRAILNPHFRTIGINSKFINTTFISFFSFSK
;
A
#
# COMPACT_ATOMS: atom_id res chain seq x y z
N MET A 1 39.44 12.39 -72.99
CA MET A 1 38.26 11.88 -72.24
C MET A 1 38.57 12.08 -70.78
N GLY A 2 38.11 13.17 -70.17
CA GLY A 2 38.37 13.52 -68.79
C GLY A 2 37.17 13.09 -67.94
N CYS A 3 37.47 12.41 -66.81
CA CYS A 3 36.49 12.20 -65.76
C CYS A 3 36.74 13.20 -64.67
N GLU A 4 35.82 14.15 -64.50
CA GLU A 4 35.75 15.06 -63.34
C GLU A 4 35.14 14.33 -62.15
N CYS A 5 35.96 14.15 -61.12
CA CYS A 5 35.48 13.71 -59.81
C CYS A 5 35.03 14.91 -59.00
N LEU A 6 33.72 15.02 -58.80
CA LEU A 6 33.08 15.99 -57.93
C LEU A 6 33.27 15.60 -56.44
N ASN A 7 34.11 16.32 -55.75
CA ASN A 7 34.23 16.32 -54.29
C ASN A 7 32.98 16.97 -53.65
N LYS A 8 32.11 16.19 -53.04
CA LYS A 8 31.11 16.68 -52.10
C LYS A 8 31.72 16.67 -50.69
N LYS A 9 31.83 17.83 -50.07
CA LYS A 9 32.11 17.99 -48.63
C LYS A 9 30.92 17.47 -47.85
N PRO A 10 31.10 16.76 -46.70
CA PRO A 10 30.02 16.49 -45.79
C PRO A 10 29.66 17.77 -45.02
N GLU A 11 28.39 18.08 -44.98
CA GLU A 11 27.80 19.09 -44.10
C GLU A 11 27.95 18.63 -42.64
N GLU A 12 28.61 19.48 -41.83
CA GLU A 12 28.63 19.32 -40.38
C GLU A 12 27.27 19.65 -39.81
N GLU A 13 26.54 18.63 -39.37
CA GLU A 13 25.36 18.84 -38.52
C GLU A 13 25.79 19.39 -37.17
N GLU A 14 25.50 20.67 -36.92
CA GLU A 14 25.59 21.26 -35.58
C GLU A 14 24.64 20.53 -34.62
N ILE A 15 25.21 19.71 -33.75
CA ILE A 15 24.53 19.12 -32.62
C ILE A 15 24.29 20.22 -31.59
N ASN A 16 23.07 20.78 -31.62
CA ASN A 16 22.62 21.78 -30.65
C ASN A 16 22.35 21.08 -29.32
N THR A 17 23.36 21.05 -28.44
CA THR A 17 23.32 20.45 -27.09
C THR A 17 22.92 21.47 -26.03
N ASP A 18 21.78 22.12 -26.17
CA ASP A 18 21.18 22.92 -25.10
C ASP A 18 19.77 22.47 -24.77
N LYS A 19 19.63 21.19 -24.39
CA LYS A 19 18.50 20.78 -23.55
C LYS A 19 18.87 20.94 -22.09
N LYS A 20 18.63 22.14 -21.54
CA LYS A 20 18.47 22.34 -20.09
C LYS A 20 17.48 21.32 -19.56
N ILE A 21 18.01 20.31 -18.86
CA ILE A 21 17.21 19.38 -18.08
C ILE A 21 16.65 20.16 -16.91
N ASP A 22 15.39 20.53 -17.03
CA ASP A 22 14.62 21.17 -15.97
C ASP A 22 14.38 20.15 -14.84
N ARG A 23 15.30 20.16 -13.84
CA ARG A 23 15.31 19.22 -12.71
C ARG A 23 14.19 19.43 -11.69
N ASN A 24 13.19 20.28 -11.99
CA ASN A 24 12.12 20.66 -11.07
C ASN A 24 10.73 20.20 -11.50
N LYS A 25 10.60 19.27 -12.43
CA LYS A 25 9.33 18.56 -12.61
C LYS A 25 9.33 17.31 -11.69
N SER A 26 8.99 17.52 -10.44
CA SER A 26 8.43 16.45 -9.61
C SER A 26 7.18 15.94 -10.33
N ASP A 27 7.17 14.66 -10.68
CA ASP A 27 6.07 13.97 -11.36
C ASP A 27 4.77 14.18 -10.59
N PRO A 28 3.80 14.97 -11.07
CA PRO A 28 2.56 15.21 -10.35
C PRO A 28 1.57 14.05 -10.48
N ALA A 29 1.92 12.99 -11.24
CA ALA A 29 1.00 11.93 -11.63
C ALA A 29 0.70 10.88 -10.55
N ILE A 30 1.41 10.87 -9.40
CA ILE A 30 1.17 9.88 -8.33
C ILE A 30 0.23 10.42 -7.23
N ILE A 31 -0.13 11.71 -7.27
CA ILE A 31 -0.67 12.39 -6.09
C ILE A 31 -2.20 12.41 -6.02
N ASN A 32 -2.94 12.17 -7.10
CA ASN A 32 -4.35 12.56 -7.16
C ASN A 32 -5.41 11.46 -7.21
N GLU A 33 -5.08 10.16 -7.05
CA GLU A 33 -6.07 9.12 -7.27
C GLU A 33 -6.29 8.13 -6.10
N PHE A 34 -5.98 8.48 -4.87
CA PHE A 34 -6.45 7.69 -3.74
C PHE A 34 -7.79 8.23 -3.25
N ASN A 35 -8.85 7.87 -3.98
CA ASN A 35 -10.22 8.14 -3.55
C ASN A 35 -10.56 7.18 -2.40
N LEU A 36 -10.76 7.70 -1.20
CA LEU A 36 -11.12 6.92 -0.01
C LEU A 36 -12.41 6.11 -0.19
N ASN A 37 -13.32 6.53 -1.08
CA ASN A 37 -14.57 5.83 -1.39
C ASN A 37 -14.35 4.49 -2.10
N GLU A 38 -13.17 4.22 -2.64
CA GLU A 38 -12.88 2.95 -3.35
C GLU A 38 -12.65 1.77 -2.40
N TYR A 39 -12.39 2.04 -1.14
CA TYR A 39 -12.15 0.99 -0.13
C TYR A 39 -13.43 0.35 0.41
N GLU A 40 -14.57 1.00 0.28
CA GLU A 40 -15.86 0.45 0.70
C GLU A 40 -16.32 -0.72 -0.19
N ASN A 41 -15.84 -0.80 -1.43
CA ASN A 41 -16.19 -1.86 -2.38
C ASN A 41 -15.20 -3.04 -2.45
N ALA A 42 -14.05 -2.95 -1.81
CA ALA A 42 -13.21 -4.13 -1.56
C ALA A 42 -13.79 -4.85 -0.33
N GLY A 43 -14.93 -5.49 -0.54
CA GLY A 43 -15.85 -6.00 0.45
C GLY A 43 -15.20 -6.72 1.61
N LEU A 44 -15.14 -6.06 2.74
CA LEU A 44 -15.12 -6.72 4.02
C LEU A 44 -16.48 -7.38 4.20
N VAL A 45 -16.55 -8.65 3.87
CA VAL A 45 -17.73 -9.46 4.24
C VAL A 45 -17.72 -9.51 5.76
N GLU A 46 -18.78 -8.93 6.33
CA GLU A 46 -19.10 -8.92 7.75
C GLU A 46 -18.64 -10.18 8.45
N ASN A 47 -17.73 -10.04 9.39
CA ASN A 47 -17.61 -11.02 10.45
C ASN A 47 -18.84 -10.84 11.32
N ASN A 48 -19.88 -11.64 11.11
CA ASN A 48 -20.91 -11.88 12.10
C ASN A 48 -20.25 -12.57 13.31
N ILE A 49 -19.60 -11.82 14.16
CA ILE A 49 -19.38 -12.17 15.53
C ILE A 49 -20.59 -11.61 16.26
N VAL A 50 -21.55 -12.49 16.45
CA VAL A 50 -22.69 -12.26 17.31
C VAL A 50 -22.18 -12.06 18.73
N ASP A 51 -22.52 -10.91 19.30
CA ASP A 51 -22.93 -10.66 20.67
C ASP A 51 -21.89 -10.74 21.81
N ASP A 52 -21.71 -9.66 22.55
CA ASP A 52 -22.45 -9.39 23.79
C ASP A 52 -22.02 -8.04 24.35
N LYS A 53 -22.98 -7.37 24.95
CA LYS A 53 -22.90 -6.08 25.63
C LYS A 53 -21.67 -5.96 26.52
N ILE A 54 -20.59 -5.35 26.02
CA ILE A 54 -19.48 -4.92 26.85
C ILE A 54 -19.77 -3.49 27.31
N THR A 55 -20.48 -3.37 28.45
CA THR A 55 -20.81 -2.10 29.09
C THR A 55 -19.72 -1.57 30.03
N ASN A 56 -18.60 -2.30 30.19
CA ASN A 56 -17.44 -1.83 30.95
C ASN A 56 -16.17 -2.13 30.19
N LEU A 57 -15.48 -1.09 29.70
CA LEU A 57 -14.10 -1.19 29.20
C LEU A 57 -13.20 -1.54 30.39
N ASP A 58 -12.97 -2.81 30.60
CA ASP A 58 -12.02 -3.32 31.59
C ASP A 58 -10.60 -2.80 31.21
N SER A 59 -9.86 -2.32 32.20
CA SER A 59 -8.47 -1.89 32.03
C SER A 59 -7.59 -2.96 31.39
N ASN A 60 -7.89 -4.24 31.63
CA ASN A 60 -7.22 -5.38 31.03
C ASN A 60 -7.49 -5.47 29.51
N PHE A 61 -8.72 -5.20 29.06
CA PHE A 61 -9.08 -5.19 27.64
C PHE A 61 -8.31 -4.10 26.87
N VAL A 62 -8.18 -2.90 27.45
CA VAL A 62 -7.41 -1.79 26.86
C VAL A 62 -5.93 -2.17 26.76
N LYS A 63 -5.36 -2.78 27.78
CA LYS A 63 -3.96 -3.21 27.79
C LYS A 63 -3.69 -4.28 26.73
N GLU A 64 -4.54 -5.29 26.62
CA GLU A 64 -4.42 -6.38 25.65
C GLU A 64 -4.51 -5.85 24.21
N ASN A 65 -5.42 -4.92 23.96
CA ASN A 65 -5.55 -4.30 22.64
C ASN A 65 -4.32 -3.46 22.28
N ASN A 66 -3.74 -2.71 23.21
CA ASN A 66 -2.52 -1.94 22.98
C ASN A 66 -1.31 -2.84 22.70
N GLU A 67 -1.16 -3.96 23.42
CA GLU A 67 -0.12 -4.94 23.13
C GLU A 67 -0.31 -5.56 21.74
N THR A 68 -1.55 -5.88 21.38
CA THR A 68 -1.89 -6.46 20.08
C THR A 68 -1.57 -5.48 18.94
N THR A 69 -1.91 -4.19 19.08
CA THR A 69 -1.62 -3.18 18.05
C THR A 69 -0.13 -2.91 17.92
N ASN A 70 0.61 -2.86 19.02
CA ASN A 70 2.07 -2.70 18.99
C ASN A 70 2.76 -3.89 18.32
N ARG A 71 2.34 -5.13 18.63
CA ARG A 71 2.84 -6.33 17.96
C ARG A 71 2.52 -6.33 16.47
N PHE A 72 1.30 -5.90 16.11
CA PHE A 72 0.90 -5.77 14.71
C PHE A 72 1.82 -4.78 13.98
N ASN A 73 2.00 -3.57 14.50
CA ASN A 73 2.82 -2.53 13.87
C ASN A 73 4.26 -3.00 13.65
N SER A 74 4.89 -3.57 14.69
CA SER A 74 6.25 -4.10 14.59
C SER A 74 6.34 -5.24 13.57
N ARG A 75 5.39 -6.17 13.60
CA ARG A 75 5.40 -7.32 12.69
C ARG A 75 5.18 -6.93 11.23
N VAL A 76 4.30 -5.95 10.98
CA VAL A 76 4.09 -5.41 9.63
C VAL A 76 5.36 -4.74 9.10
N LEU A 77 6.03 -3.92 9.90
CA LEU A 77 7.31 -3.31 9.51
C LEU A 77 8.36 -4.37 9.14
N ASP A 78 8.52 -5.38 9.98
CA ASP A 78 9.46 -6.49 9.73
C ASP A 78 9.16 -7.22 8.43
N LEU A 79 7.87 -7.49 8.16
CA LEU A 79 7.43 -8.17 6.94
C LEU A 79 7.67 -7.30 5.70
N ILE A 80 7.32 -6.02 5.76
CA ILE A 80 7.55 -5.08 4.66
C ILE A 80 9.05 -4.99 4.37
N ASN A 81 9.89 -4.84 5.40
CA ASN A 81 11.33 -4.76 5.23
C ASN A 81 11.96 -6.06 4.72
N LYS A 82 11.43 -7.21 5.15
CA LYS A 82 11.82 -8.51 4.57
C LYS A 82 11.52 -8.56 3.08
N ILE A 83 10.33 -8.11 2.65
CA ILE A 83 9.94 -8.07 1.24
C ILE A 83 10.83 -7.09 0.47
N ARG A 84 11.13 -5.91 1.03
CA ARG A 84 11.97 -4.89 0.38
C ARG A 84 13.41 -5.37 0.18
N ARG A 85 13.96 -6.14 1.12
CA ARG A 85 15.31 -6.72 0.99
C ARG A 85 15.41 -7.82 -0.06
N ASP A 86 14.34 -8.59 -0.24
CA ASP A 86 14.29 -9.70 -1.20
C ASP A 86 12.88 -9.87 -1.79
N PRO A 87 12.45 -8.97 -2.70
CA PRO A 87 11.13 -9.05 -3.31
C PRO A 87 10.89 -10.36 -4.08
N PRO A 88 11.86 -10.91 -4.86
CA PRO A 88 11.65 -12.14 -5.59
C PRO A 88 11.32 -13.35 -4.72
N SER A 89 11.94 -13.46 -3.55
CA SER A 89 11.67 -14.55 -2.59
C SER A 89 10.21 -14.53 -2.11
N TYR A 90 9.62 -13.35 -1.94
CA TYR A 90 8.22 -13.24 -1.49
C TYR A 90 7.20 -13.59 -2.57
N ALA A 91 7.58 -13.59 -3.84
CA ALA A 91 6.70 -13.97 -4.94
C ALA A 91 6.14 -15.40 -4.80
N ASN A 92 6.95 -16.34 -4.30
CA ASN A 92 6.51 -17.71 -4.04
C ASN A 92 5.43 -17.76 -2.95
N THR A 93 5.61 -16.98 -1.88
CA THR A 93 4.60 -16.85 -0.81
C THR A 93 3.28 -16.35 -1.36
N ILE A 94 3.28 -15.40 -2.30
CA ILE A 94 2.05 -14.92 -2.94
C ILE A 94 1.39 -16.06 -3.72
N LEU A 95 2.13 -16.79 -4.55
CA LEU A 95 1.61 -17.88 -5.38
C LEU A 95 1.02 -19.03 -4.54
N GLU A 96 1.67 -19.39 -3.44
CA GLU A 96 1.19 -20.39 -2.50
C GLU A 96 -0.16 -20.02 -1.85
N ASN A 97 -0.49 -18.74 -1.79
CA ASN A 97 -1.75 -18.29 -1.21
C ASN A 97 -2.94 -18.32 -2.19
N ILE A 98 -2.72 -18.57 -3.49
CA ILE A 98 -3.78 -18.72 -4.48
C ILE A 98 -4.74 -19.87 -4.11
N GLN A 99 -4.25 -20.94 -3.50
CA GLN A 99 -5.08 -22.08 -3.06
C GLN A 99 -6.19 -21.70 -2.06
N TYR A 100 -6.12 -20.53 -1.44
CA TYR A 100 -7.15 -20.03 -0.51
C TYR A 100 -8.21 -19.17 -1.20
N ILE A 101 -8.17 -19.04 -2.53
CA ILE A 101 -9.17 -18.32 -3.31
C ILE A 101 -10.26 -19.32 -3.73
N SER A 102 -11.50 -18.95 -3.49
CA SER A 102 -12.69 -19.72 -3.91
C SER A 102 -13.69 -18.82 -4.61
N ASN A 103 -14.53 -19.41 -5.47
CA ASN A 103 -15.67 -18.73 -6.05
C ASN A 103 -16.94 -19.18 -5.29
N GLU A 104 -17.65 -18.23 -4.68
CA GLU A 104 -18.88 -18.47 -3.95
C GLU A 104 -19.94 -17.49 -4.41
N ASN A 105 -21.06 -17.99 -4.93
CA ASN A 105 -22.17 -17.18 -5.43
C ASN A 105 -21.69 -16.09 -6.43
N ASN A 106 -20.83 -16.47 -7.37
CA ASN A 106 -20.19 -15.57 -8.35
C ASN A 106 -19.30 -14.47 -7.73
N LYS A 107 -18.84 -14.65 -6.51
CA LYS A 107 -17.89 -13.76 -5.84
C LYS A 107 -16.58 -14.48 -5.57
N LEU A 108 -15.47 -13.85 -5.94
CA LEU A 108 -14.14 -14.35 -5.62
C LEU A 108 -13.81 -14.00 -4.16
N ILE A 109 -13.48 -15.01 -3.36
CA ILE A 109 -13.27 -14.86 -1.93
C ILE A 109 -11.94 -15.49 -1.52
N PHE A 110 -11.12 -14.72 -0.82
CA PHE A 110 -9.92 -15.21 -0.15
C PHE A 110 -10.27 -15.68 1.26
N LYS A 111 -9.95 -16.96 1.59
CA LYS A 111 -10.26 -17.60 2.86
C LYS A 111 -9.05 -18.22 3.53
N LYS A 112 -8.25 -17.39 4.20
CA LYS A 112 -7.16 -17.84 5.05
C LYS A 112 -7.14 -17.03 6.34
N LYS A 113 -7.66 -17.57 7.44
CA LYS A 113 -7.81 -16.87 8.73
C LYS A 113 -8.71 -15.61 8.69
N VAL A 114 -8.99 -15.08 7.52
CA VAL A 114 -9.91 -13.97 7.25
C VAL A 114 -10.70 -14.29 5.99
N LYS A 115 -11.88 -13.68 5.86
CA LYS A 115 -12.69 -13.76 4.64
C LYS A 115 -12.68 -12.40 3.96
N VAL A 116 -12.14 -12.31 2.75
CA VAL A 116 -11.99 -11.06 1.99
C VAL A 116 -12.52 -11.25 0.58
N LEU A 117 -13.38 -10.34 0.14
CA LEU A 117 -13.86 -10.29 -1.23
C LEU A 117 -12.74 -9.77 -2.13
N LEU A 118 -12.55 -10.41 -3.28
CA LEU A 118 -11.57 -10.05 -4.28
C LEU A 118 -12.27 -9.58 -5.57
N ASN A 119 -11.61 -8.72 -6.33
CA ASN A 119 -12.09 -8.26 -7.63
C ASN A 119 -11.61 -9.18 -8.76
N LYS A 120 -10.30 -9.34 -8.89
CA LYS A 120 -9.65 -10.16 -9.92
C LYS A 120 -9.17 -11.52 -9.42
N GLY A 121 -9.10 -11.70 -8.10
CA GLY A 121 -8.72 -12.95 -7.47
C GLY A 121 -7.33 -13.42 -7.87
N GLU A 122 -7.25 -14.64 -8.44
CA GLU A 122 -5.99 -15.28 -8.80
C GLU A 122 -5.11 -14.42 -9.74
N GLU A 123 -5.72 -13.71 -10.68
CA GLU A 123 -4.99 -12.82 -11.61
C GLU A 123 -4.19 -11.76 -10.86
N ALA A 124 -4.76 -11.12 -9.83
CA ALA A 124 -4.07 -10.12 -9.03
C ALA A 124 -2.86 -10.70 -8.29
N PHE A 125 -3.00 -11.93 -7.77
CA PHE A 125 -1.90 -12.64 -7.09
C PHE A 125 -0.76 -12.95 -8.06
N ARG A 126 -1.08 -13.46 -9.27
CA ARG A 126 -0.07 -13.76 -10.29
C ARG A 126 0.65 -12.51 -10.76
N ASN A 127 -0.09 -11.42 -11.04
CA ASN A 127 0.48 -10.13 -11.45
C ASN A 127 1.41 -9.57 -10.36
N ALA A 128 1.01 -9.66 -9.08
CA ALA A 128 1.85 -9.25 -7.97
C ALA A 128 3.15 -10.06 -7.89
N ALA A 129 3.06 -11.38 -8.01
CA ALA A 129 4.22 -12.26 -7.97
C ALA A 129 5.19 -11.99 -9.13
N GLU A 130 4.68 -11.76 -10.34
CA GLU A 130 5.52 -11.44 -11.50
C GLU A 130 6.23 -10.09 -11.36
N GLU A 131 5.57 -9.10 -10.81
CA GLU A 131 6.18 -7.79 -10.54
C GLU A 131 7.29 -7.92 -9.49
N LEU A 132 7.05 -8.66 -8.40
CA LEU A 132 8.05 -8.89 -7.37
C LEU A 132 9.29 -9.62 -7.90
N LYS A 133 9.12 -10.61 -8.77
CA LYS A 133 10.25 -11.32 -9.40
C LYS A 133 11.19 -10.41 -10.19
N LYS A 134 10.67 -9.27 -10.68
CA LYS A 134 11.44 -8.28 -11.46
C LYS A 134 11.91 -7.10 -10.62
N THR A 135 11.49 -7.02 -9.36
CA THR A 135 11.80 -5.91 -8.46
C THR A 135 13.16 -6.12 -7.80
N ALA A 136 14.03 -5.14 -7.92
CA ALA A 136 15.34 -5.17 -7.26
C ALA A 136 15.22 -4.96 -5.74
N PRO A 137 16.14 -5.53 -4.94
CA PRO A 137 16.25 -5.23 -3.52
C PRO A 137 16.38 -3.74 -3.23
N MET A 138 15.83 -3.31 -2.11
CA MET A 138 15.84 -1.91 -1.69
C MET A 138 16.04 -1.77 -0.18
N ASN A 139 16.38 -0.57 0.26
CA ASN A 139 16.64 -0.28 1.67
C ASN A 139 15.37 -0.46 2.52
N ASP A 140 15.60 -0.79 3.79
CA ASP A 140 14.56 -0.86 4.81
C ASP A 140 13.89 0.50 5.00
N LEU A 141 12.63 0.44 5.42
CA LEU A 141 11.89 1.56 5.96
C LEU A 141 12.16 1.66 7.46
N THR A 142 12.25 2.89 7.96
CA THR A 142 12.29 3.17 9.39
C THR A 142 10.97 3.77 9.86
N ILE A 143 10.54 3.43 11.05
CA ILE A 143 9.32 4.02 11.64
C ILE A 143 9.56 5.50 11.94
N LYS A 144 8.56 6.32 11.59
CA LYS A 144 8.51 7.74 11.92
C LYS A 144 7.11 8.09 12.42
N ASN A 145 7.01 8.31 13.74
CA ASN A 145 5.70 8.52 14.39
C ASN A 145 5.02 9.82 13.94
N GLU A 146 5.78 10.83 13.56
CA GLU A 146 5.26 12.13 13.15
C GLU A 146 4.45 12.06 11.85
N ILE A 147 4.73 11.06 10.99
CA ILE A 147 3.92 10.82 9.80
C ILE A 147 2.83 9.76 10.01
N ALA A 148 2.70 9.20 11.20
CA ALA A 148 1.63 8.27 11.52
C ALA A 148 0.30 9.02 11.55
N ILE A 149 -0.64 8.61 10.70
CA ILE A 149 -1.97 9.23 10.60
C ILE A 149 -2.74 9.00 11.91
N PRO A 150 -3.26 10.06 12.56
CA PRO A 150 -4.13 9.90 13.72
C PRO A 150 -5.32 9.01 13.38
N LEU A 151 -5.66 8.12 14.30
CA LEU A 151 -6.79 7.23 14.11
C LEU A 151 -8.07 7.91 14.60
N PRO A 152 -9.19 7.68 13.91
CA PRO A 152 -10.49 8.11 14.39
C PRO A 152 -10.74 7.61 15.82
N LEU A 153 -11.47 8.38 16.61
CA LEU A 153 -11.80 8.05 17.99
C LEU A 153 -13.07 7.23 18.10
N SER A 154 -13.95 7.32 17.10
CA SER A 154 -15.26 6.65 17.06
C SER A 154 -15.50 5.93 15.74
N GLN A 155 -16.53 5.07 15.72
CA GLN A 155 -16.98 4.41 14.50
C GLN A 155 -17.53 5.42 13.46
N GLU A 156 -18.13 6.50 13.92
CA GLU A 156 -18.67 7.56 13.06
C GLU A 156 -17.53 8.25 12.30
N GLU A 157 -16.42 8.55 13.01
CA GLU A 157 -15.22 9.14 12.37
C GLU A 157 -14.55 8.21 11.36
N ILE A 158 -14.67 6.88 11.51
CA ILE A 158 -14.17 5.94 10.51
C ILE A 158 -14.95 6.07 9.19
N ASN A 159 -16.25 6.34 9.28
CA ASN A 159 -17.14 6.45 8.14
C ASN A 159 -17.17 7.88 7.57
N ASP A 160 -16.65 8.86 8.32
CA ASP A 160 -16.53 10.24 7.83
C ASP A 160 -15.20 10.45 7.08
N ASN A 161 -15.27 10.21 5.78
CA ASN A 161 -14.12 10.41 4.90
C ASN A 161 -13.63 11.87 4.87
N ALA A 162 -14.50 12.87 5.10
CA ALA A 162 -14.09 14.27 5.06
C ALA A 162 -13.22 14.63 6.25
N LEU A 163 -13.56 14.17 7.45
CA LEU A 163 -12.72 14.34 8.64
C LEU A 163 -11.37 13.66 8.46
N LEU A 164 -11.35 12.44 7.97
CA LEU A 164 -10.13 11.69 7.73
C LEU A 164 -9.22 12.38 6.70
N ILE A 165 -9.78 12.83 5.57
CA ILE A 165 -9.05 13.58 4.54
C ILE A 165 -8.45 14.87 5.13
N ASN A 166 -9.20 15.59 5.94
CA ASN A 166 -8.71 16.82 6.57
C ASN A 166 -7.52 16.54 7.49
N GLN A 167 -7.61 15.55 8.36
CA GLN A 167 -6.51 15.13 9.23
C GLN A 167 -5.26 14.74 8.42
N VAL A 168 -5.44 13.94 7.37
CA VAL A 168 -4.33 13.53 6.49
C VAL A 168 -3.71 14.74 5.78
N ASN A 169 -4.50 15.70 5.32
CA ASN A 169 -3.98 16.89 4.66
C ASN A 169 -3.14 17.76 5.60
N ILE A 170 -3.54 17.91 6.86
CA ILE A 170 -2.75 18.60 7.88
C ILE A 170 -1.39 17.92 8.07
N ILE A 171 -1.38 16.59 8.19
CA ILE A 171 -0.14 15.83 8.36
C ILE A 171 0.71 15.90 7.10
N ARG A 172 0.11 15.80 5.91
CA ARG A 172 0.83 15.93 4.63
C ARG A 172 1.54 17.26 4.48
N GLN A 173 0.90 18.35 4.87
CA GLN A 173 1.51 19.68 4.83
C GLN A 173 2.73 19.79 5.74
N ASN A 174 2.68 19.18 6.93
CA ASN A 174 3.73 19.29 7.93
C ASN A 174 4.88 18.29 7.73
N TYR A 175 4.61 17.09 7.20
CA TYR A 175 5.56 15.97 7.19
C TYR A 175 5.83 15.38 5.80
N ASN A 176 5.35 16.02 4.74
CA ASN A 176 5.58 15.61 3.35
C ASN A 176 5.23 14.13 3.10
N ILE A 177 4.06 13.69 3.55
CA ILE A 177 3.55 12.34 3.26
C ILE A 177 3.25 12.23 1.77
N ASN A 178 3.86 11.24 1.13
CA ASN A 178 3.67 11.00 -0.30
C ASN A 178 2.44 10.11 -0.57
N VAL A 179 2.28 9.06 0.23
CA VAL A 179 1.22 8.06 0.05
C VAL A 179 0.73 7.58 1.41
N TYR A 180 -0.55 7.28 1.50
CA TYR A 180 -1.13 6.61 2.66
C TYR A 180 -2.25 5.64 2.24
N PHE A 181 -2.55 4.66 3.09
CA PHE A 181 -3.70 3.76 2.92
C PHE A 181 -4.18 3.15 4.24
N LYS A 182 -5.46 2.80 4.25
CA LYS A 182 -6.17 2.15 5.37
C LYS A 182 -6.13 0.62 5.21
N ASN A 183 -6.09 -0.10 6.32
CA ASN A 183 -6.26 -1.54 6.39
C ASN A 183 -7.11 -1.91 7.61
N MET A 184 -7.94 -2.94 7.49
CA MET A 184 -8.81 -3.42 8.56
C MET A 184 -8.54 -4.88 8.95
N ILE A 185 -7.46 -5.46 8.45
CA ILE A 185 -7.09 -6.85 8.73
C ILE A 185 -6.10 -6.87 9.89
N LYS A 186 -6.49 -7.48 11.01
CA LYS A 186 -5.67 -7.56 12.24
C LYS A 186 -4.54 -8.58 12.20
N ASN A 187 -4.56 -9.51 11.25
CA ASN A 187 -3.45 -10.46 11.08
C ASN A 187 -2.37 -9.82 10.20
N PRO A 188 -1.15 -9.58 10.70
CA PRO A 188 -0.13 -8.83 9.99
C PRO A 188 0.35 -9.53 8.70
N GLU A 189 0.45 -10.87 8.69
CA GLU A 189 0.87 -11.63 7.53
C GLU A 189 -0.15 -11.52 6.39
N ILE A 190 -1.44 -11.60 6.71
CA ILE A 190 -2.52 -11.46 5.73
C ILE A 190 -2.67 -9.99 5.29
N ALA A 191 -2.54 -9.05 6.22
CA ALA A 191 -2.58 -7.62 5.88
C ALA A 191 -1.49 -7.28 4.86
N VAL A 192 -0.24 -7.63 5.13
CA VAL A 192 0.87 -7.36 4.20
C VAL A 192 0.71 -8.12 2.89
N LEU A 193 0.28 -9.39 2.91
CA LEU A 193 -0.01 -10.15 1.69
C LEU A 193 -1.00 -9.41 0.79
N LEU A 194 -2.14 -9.00 1.35
CA LEU A 194 -3.20 -8.35 0.57
C LEU A 194 -2.85 -6.91 0.17
N LEU A 195 -2.01 -6.21 0.94
CA LEU A 195 -1.45 -4.92 0.53
C LEU A 195 -0.49 -5.06 -0.66
N ILE A 196 0.29 -6.13 -0.70
CA ILE A 196 1.20 -6.42 -1.82
C ILE A 196 0.43 -6.92 -3.04
N VAL A 197 -0.54 -7.81 -2.87
CA VAL A 197 -1.40 -8.26 -3.98
C VAL A 197 -2.19 -7.09 -4.56
N ASP A 198 -2.77 -6.28 -3.69
CA ASP A 198 -3.54 -5.07 -4.00
C ASP A 198 -4.54 -5.27 -5.15
N ASP A 199 -5.55 -6.09 -4.86
CA ASP A 199 -6.64 -6.40 -5.80
C ASP A 199 -7.73 -5.32 -5.78
N SER A 200 -7.33 -4.04 -5.75
CA SER A 200 -8.25 -2.91 -5.78
C SER A 200 -8.84 -2.70 -7.19
N ALA A 201 -10.12 -2.27 -7.24
CA ALA A 201 -10.86 -2.13 -8.50
C ALA A 201 -10.28 -1.02 -9.39
N ASN A 202 -9.94 0.13 -8.80
CA ASN A 202 -9.61 1.33 -9.58
C ASN A 202 -8.11 1.55 -9.79
N SER A 203 -7.27 1.11 -8.84
CA SER A 203 -5.82 1.30 -8.91
C SER A 203 -5.06 0.05 -8.48
N PRO A 204 -5.21 -1.08 -9.19
CA PRO A 204 -4.58 -2.33 -8.80
C PRO A 204 -3.06 -2.19 -8.75
N GLY A 205 -2.46 -2.69 -7.65
CA GLY A 205 -1.03 -2.63 -7.42
C GLY A 205 -0.49 -1.28 -6.90
N ALA A 206 -1.33 -0.27 -6.67
CA ALA A 206 -0.86 1.03 -6.18
C ALA A 206 -0.21 0.94 -4.79
N LYS A 207 -0.78 0.15 -3.87
CA LYS A 207 -0.21 -0.08 -2.53
C LYS A 207 1.11 -0.85 -2.62
N ARG A 208 1.18 -1.87 -3.49
CA ARG A 208 2.41 -2.60 -3.78
C ARG A 208 3.50 -1.65 -4.27
N ARG A 209 3.21 -0.80 -5.28
CA ARG A 209 4.17 0.18 -5.80
C ARG A 209 4.62 1.17 -4.74
N ALA A 210 3.76 1.58 -3.81
CA ALA A 210 4.14 2.42 -2.69
C ALA A 210 5.11 1.70 -1.73
N ILE A 211 4.78 0.48 -1.32
CA ILE A 211 5.62 -0.35 -0.44
C ILE A 211 6.98 -0.63 -1.08
N LEU A 212 7.01 -0.88 -2.39
CA LEU A 212 8.21 -1.20 -3.16
C LEU A 212 8.86 0.03 -3.82
N ASN A 213 8.51 1.24 -3.39
CA ASN A 213 9.15 2.44 -3.90
C ASN A 213 10.55 2.62 -3.27
N PRO A 214 11.65 2.59 -4.07
CA PRO A 214 13.00 2.70 -3.54
C PRO A 214 13.33 4.09 -2.98
N HIS A 215 12.52 5.11 -3.29
CA HIS A 215 12.71 6.46 -2.78
C HIS A 215 12.12 6.68 -1.39
N PHE A 216 11.23 5.82 -0.93
CA PHE A 216 10.69 5.93 0.43
C PHE A 216 11.69 5.36 1.44
N ARG A 217 11.88 6.11 2.53
CA ARG A 217 12.78 5.79 3.64
C ARG A 217 12.06 5.62 4.96
N THR A 218 10.88 6.22 5.09
CA THR A 218 10.15 6.23 6.35
C THR A 218 8.72 5.73 6.16
N ILE A 219 8.20 5.10 7.20
CA ILE A 219 6.82 4.63 7.30
C ILE A 219 6.22 5.06 8.64
N GLY A 220 5.02 5.62 8.59
CA GLY A 220 4.16 5.78 9.75
C GLY A 220 3.16 4.63 9.81
N ILE A 221 3.06 3.98 10.95
CA ILE A 221 2.07 2.93 11.19
C ILE A 221 1.31 3.29 12.45
N ASN A 222 -0.01 3.41 12.34
CA ASN A 222 -0.88 3.59 13.48
C ASN A 222 -2.03 2.59 13.42
N SER A 223 -2.28 1.88 14.53
CA SER A 223 -3.29 0.84 14.62
C SER A 223 -4.08 0.95 15.90
N LYS A 224 -5.38 0.66 15.84
CA LYS A 224 -6.29 0.75 16.98
C LYS A 224 -7.46 -0.22 16.81
N PHE A 225 -8.03 -0.63 17.94
CA PHE A 225 -9.39 -1.17 17.97
C PHE A 225 -10.38 -0.07 18.29
N ILE A 226 -11.44 0.01 17.51
CA ILE A 226 -12.59 0.88 17.76
C ILE A 226 -13.77 -0.05 17.90
N ASN A 227 -14.26 -0.19 19.12
CA ASN A 227 -15.14 -1.30 19.52
C ASN A 227 -14.47 -2.64 19.14
N THR A 228 -15.11 -3.44 18.30
CA THR A 228 -14.59 -4.72 17.81
C THR A 228 -13.82 -4.60 16.48
N THR A 229 -13.82 -3.44 15.85
CA THR A 229 -13.21 -3.21 14.55
C THR A 229 -11.74 -2.84 14.70
N PHE A 230 -10.86 -3.62 14.10
CA PHE A 230 -9.46 -3.28 13.96
C PHE A 230 -9.27 -2.36 12.77
N ILE A 231 -8.50 -1.28 12.95
CA ILE A 231 -8.12 -0.36 11.89
C ILE A 231 -6.64 -0.02 11.99
N SER A 232 -5.99 0.09 10.86
CA SER A 232 -4.61 0.59 10.78
C SER A 232 -4.43 1.49 9.56
N PHE A 233 -3.56 2.50 9.71
CA PHE A 233 -3.12 3.36 8.63
C PHE A 233 -1.63 3.23 8.42
N PHE A 234 -1.25 3.27 7.17
CA PHE A 234 0.12 3.27 6.69
C PHE A 234 0.36 4.55 5.92
N SER A 235 1.45 5.24 6.20
CA SER A 235 1.87 6.43 5.47
C SER A 235 3.36 6.32 5.13
N PHE A 236 3.75 6.86 3.99
CA PHE A 236 5.12 6.75 3.46
C PHE A 236 5.66 8.12 3.11
N SER A 237 6.95 8.32 3.40
CA SER A 237 7.69 9.53 3.04
C SER A 237 9.12 9.19 2.59
N LYS A 238 9.69 10.13 1.84
CA LYS A 238 11.09 10.10 1.42
C LYS A 238 12.04 10.33 2.57
#